data_40053ccdf06a83364e143bec91008463
#
_entry.id   40053ccdf06a83364e143bec91008463
#
_cell.length_a   1.000
_cell.length_b   1.000
_cell.length_c   1.000
_cell.angle_alpha   90.00
_cell.angle_beta   90.00
_cell.angle_gamma   90.00
#
_symmetry.space_group_name_H-M   'P 1'
#
loop_
_entity.id
_entity.type
_entity.pdbx_description
1 polymer ?
#
loop_
_entity_poly.entity_id
_entity_poly.type
_entity_poly.pdbx_seq_one_letter_code
_entity_poly.pdbx_strand_id
1 'polypeptide(L)'
;MTSIGTAESRANIAADEASDFETSRVVTVSAAHGVHDTYTAFLPSLLPVFIANFALSKTEAGLLSVFMQTPSLFQPFIGHLADRLSLRYLVILAPAVTSAAMSLLGVAPGYAVLALLLIVAGLSSASLHSVGPVMAGRLSGESLGRGMGFWMVGGELGRTLGPVVIVSALQLLTLQGTPVLMVVGLLTSVLLFFLLKDVAARPETASEALPWRQALQGMGGLLPPLIGVIVVRSFMVSALTTYLPTFLSEEGAGLFVAGASLSVLQGAGVAGALAGGSLSDRLGRRAILFASMLTTPLLMFAFLLANGWLRVPLLLLMGFAALSVGPVIMALVQETSPESRALANGVYMAFSFVIRSGVIVLVGAVGDLFSLRVAFTAGAVITLLGLPLILFLPSTGSGQ
;
A
#
# COMPACT_ATOMS: atom_id res chain seq x y z
N MET A 1 -17.24 46.50 35.45
CA MET A 1 -17.97 45.23 35.22
C MET A 1 -18.19 45.03 33.68
N THR A 2 -17.14 44.81 32.90
CA THR A 2 -17.27 44.66 31.41
C THR A 2 -16.17 43.76 30.79
N SER A 3 -15.57 42.81 31.55
CA SER A 3 -14.52 41.94 30.99
C SER A 3 -14.83 40.41 31.00
N ILE A 4 -16.00 40.02 31.53
CA ILE A 4 -16.36 38.60 31.65
C ILE A 4 -17.09 38.10 30.39
N GLY A 5 -17.84 38.97 29.71
CA GLY A 5 -18.62 38.59 28.50
C GLY A 5 -17.79 38.27 27.23
N THR A 6 -16.55 38.75 27.16
CA THR A 6 -15.68 38.51 25.98
C THR A 6 -14.91 37.18 26.05
N ALA A 7 -14.65 36.65 27.26
CA ALA A 7 -13.99 35.37 27.42
C ALA A 7 -14.94 34.18 27.20
N GLU A 8 -16.19 34.27 27.70
CA GLU A 8 -17.22 33.25 27.45
C GLU A 8 -17.69 33.26 26.00
N SER A 9 -17.78 34.41 25.34
CA SER A 9 -18.09 34.48 23.90
C SER A 9 -16.97 33.88 23.04
N ARG A 10 -15.70 34.08 23.40
CA ARG A 10 -14.56 33.45 22.71
C ARG A 10 -14.45 31.97 23.02
N ALA A 11 -14.76 31.51 24.22
CA ALA A 11 -14.82 30.11 24.59
C ALA A 11 -15.97 29.37 23.87
N ASN A 12 -17.15 30.01 23.72
CA ASN A 12 -18.26 29.46 22.98
C ASN A 12 -18.02 29.45 21.46
N ILE A 13 -17.32 30.45 20.90
CA ILE A 13 -16.92 30.45 19.48
C ILE A 13 -15.84 29.38 19.25
N ALA A 14 -14.89 29.19 20.17
CA ALA A 14 -13.89 28.13 20.08
C ALA A 14 -14.47 26.72 20.32
N ALA A 15 -15.55 26.59 21.09
CA ALA A 15 -16.26 25.33 21.29
C ALA A 15 -17.19 24.95 20.10
N ASP A 16 -17.66 25.96 19.36
CA ASP A 16 -18.49 25.74 18.13
C ASP A 16 -17.61 25.46 16.91
N GLU A 17 -16.28 25.68 16.99
CA GLU A 17 -15.27 25.36 15.97
C GLU A 17 -14.65 23.95 16.13
N ALA A 18 -14.99 23.20 17.18
CA ALA A 18 -14.68 21.78 17.25
C ALA A 18 -15.47 21.06 16.15
N SER A 19 -14.87 20.91 14.97
CA SER A 19 -15.54 20.33 13.81
C SER A 19 -16.03 18.93 14.15
N ASP A 20 -17.33 18.72 14.12
CA ASP A 20 -17.95 17.40 14.28
C ASP A 20 -17.42 16.44 13.24
N PHE A 21 -17.34 15.16 13.59
CA PHE A 21 -16.93 14.09 12.67
C PHE A 21 -17.90 14.02 11.49
N GLU A 22 -17.45 14.46 10.31
CA GLU A 22 -18.23 14.49 9.07
C GLU A 22 -18.34 13.10 8.44
N THR A 23 -19.10 12.20 9.09
CA THR A 23 -19.20 10.77 8.72
C THR A 23 -19.40 10.55 7.22
N SER A 24 -20.34 11.26 6.60
CA SER A 24 -20.67 11.10 5.18
C SER A 24 -19.48 11.43 4.28
N ARG A 25 -18.77 12.52 4.54
CA ARG A 25 -17.60 12.93 3.74
C ARG A 25 -16.39 12.04 3.99
N VAL A 26 -16.14 11.63 5.24
CA VAL A 26 -15.07 10.68 5.58
C VAL A 26 -15.29 9.35 4.87
N VAL A 27 -16.51 8.80 4.91
CA VAL A 27 -16.86 7.55 4.22
C VAL A 27 -16.72 7.72 2.71
N THR A 28 -17.14 8.86 2.14
CA THR A 28 -17.03 9.13 0.70
C THR A 28 -15.56 9.16 0.25
N VAL A 29 -14.69 9.87 0.96
CA VAL A 29 -13.26 9.94 0.64
C VAL A 29 -12.60 8.57 0.79
N SER A 30 -12.98 7.81 1.82
CA SER A 30 -12.47 6.45 2.05
C SER A 30 -12.96 5.45 0.99
N ALA A 31 -14.21 5.55 0.56
CA ALA A 31 -14.73 4.73 -0.53
C ALA A 31 -14.05 5.05 -1.87
N ALA A 32 -13.79 6.33 -2.14
CA ALA A 32 -13.03 6.75 -3.31
C ALA A 32 -11.57 6.25 -3.28
N HIS A 33 -10.94 6.20 -2.11
CA HIS A 33 -9.65 5.53 -1.91
C HIS A 33 -9.75 4.05 -2.25
N GLY A 34 -10.82 3.36 -1.80
CA GLY A 34 -11.08 1.97 -2.16
C GLY A 34 -11.24 1.75 -3.66
N VAL A 35 -11.99 2.60 -4.34
CA VAL A 35 -12.11 2.57 -5.81
C VAL A 35 -10.75 2.75 -6.47
N HIS A 36 -9.98 3.76 -6.06
CA HIS A 36 -8.64 4.01 -6.59
C HIS A 36 -7.71 2.79 -6.42
N ASP A 37 -7.64 2.23 -5.21
CA ASP A 37 -6.76 1.11 -4.90
C ASP A 37 -7.22 -0.21 -5.56
N THR A 38 -8.50 -0.35 -5.88
CA THR A 38 -9.00 -1.45 -6.71
C THR A 38 -8.28 -1.48 -8.06
N TYR A 39 -8.15 -0.33 -8.72
CA TYR A 39 -7.47 -0.26 -10.02
C TYR A 39 -5.96 -0.45 -9.91
N THR A 40 -5.31 0.13 -8.91
CA THR A 40 -3.86 -0.06 -8.74
C THR A 40 -3.48 -1.51 -8.50
N ALA A 41 -4.38 -2.31 -7.94
CA ALA A 41 -4.19 -3.73 -7.69
C ALA A 41 -4.41 -4.64 -8.93
N PHE A 42 -4.75 -4.10 -10.10
CA PHE A 42 -4.94 -4.88 -11.33
C PHE A 42 -3.63 -5.47 -11.85
N LEU A 43 -2.54 -4.73 -11.76
CA LEU A 43 -1.29 -5.06 -12.45
C LEU A 43 -0.76 -6.47 -12.19
N PRO A 44 -0.63 -6.96 -10.94
CA PRO A 44 -0.09 -8.30 -10.70
C PRO A 44 -0.89 -9.41 -11.40
N SER A 45 -2.23 -9.26 -11.48
CA SER A 45 -3.11 -10.23 -12.15
C SER A 45 -3.06 -10.12 -13.67
N LEU A 46 -2.62 -8.99 -14.22
CA LEU A 46 -2.42 -8.78 -15.66
C LEU A 46 -1.03 -9.23 -16.13
N LEU A 47 -0.04 -9.38 -15.26
CA LEU A 47 1.32 -9.75 -15.65
C LEU A 47 1.39 -11.05 -16.46
N PRO A 48 0.69 -12.16 -16.09
CA PRO A 48 0.69 -13.38 -16.92
C PRO A 48 0.21 -13.12 -18.35
N VAL A 49 -0.80 -12.25 -18.50
CA VAL A 49 -1.37 -11.89 -19.81
C VAL A 49 -0.37 -11.06 -20.62
N PHE A 50 0.30 -10.10 -19.99
CA PHE A 50 1.29 -9.25 -20.67
C PHE A 50 2.56 -10.04 -21.04
N ILE A 51 3.01 -10.96 -20.19
CA ILE A 51 4.11 -11.88 -20.48
C ILE A 51 3.80 -12.67 -21.75
N ALA A 52 2.58 -13.25 -21.83
CA ALA A 52 2.18 -14.04 -23.00
C ALA A 52 1.98 -13.18 -24.25
N ASN A 53 1.31 -12.02 -24.16
CA ASN A 53 0.96 -11.20 -25.33
C ASN A 53 2.13 -10.43 -25.93
N PHE A 54 3.09 -10.00 -25.09
CA PHE A 54 4.22 -9.19 -25.51
C PHE A 54 5.56 -9.95 -25.44
N ALA A 55 5.52 -11.27 -25.18
CA ALA A 55 6.70 -12.11 -25.00
C ALA A 55 7.71 -11.53 -24.01
N LEU A 56 7.22 -10.96 -22.89
CA LEU A 56 8.07 -10.32 -21.88
C LEU A 56 8.79 -11.38 -21.03
N SER A 57 10.00 -11.05 -20.62
CA SER A 57 10.63 -11.72 -19.49
C SER A 57 9.93 -11.38 -18.18
N LYS A 58 10.12 -12.18 -17.12
CA LYS A 58 9.61 -11.88 -15.78
C LYS A 58 10.26 -10.62 -15.19
N THR A 59 11.50 -10.36 -15.58
CA THR A 59 12.22 -9.11 -15.25
C THR A 59 11.51 -7.91 -15.83
N GLU A 60 11.15 -7.93 -17.13
CA GLU A 60 10.41 -6.84 -17.78
C GLU A 60 9.01 -6.67 -17.18
N ALA A 61 8.34 -7.78 -16.88
CA ALA A 61 7.06 -7.76 -16.18
C ALA A 61 7.17 -7.13 -14.77
N GLY A 62 8.25 -7.44 -14.04
CA GLY A 62 8.55 -6.82 -12.75
C GLY A 62 8.84 -5.31 -12.87
N LEU A 63 9.54 -4.89 -13.93
CA LEU A 63 9.79 -3.46 -14.21
C LEU A 63 8.49 -2.67 -14.41
N LEU A 64 7.44 -3.27 -14.95
CA LEU A 64 6.11 -2.62 -15.00
C LEU A 64 5.62 -2.21 -13.60
N SER A 65 5.82 -3.06 -12.60
CA SER A 65 5.50 -2.70 -11.20
C SER A 65 6.41 -1.59 -10.66
N VAL A 66 7.67 -1.57 -11.07
CA VAL A 66 8.61 -0.50 -10.69
C VAL A 66 8.18 0.83 -11.29
N PHE A 67 7.80 0.89 -12.58
CA PHE A 67 7.29 2.11 -13.21
C PHE A 67 6.07 2.68 -12.47
N MET A 68 5.14 1.84 -12.04
CA MET A 68 3.99 2.28 -11.26
C MET A 68 4.38 2.79 -9.85
N GLN A 69 5.42 2.24 -9.24
CA GLN A 69 5.86 2.62 -7.89
C GLN A 69 6.81 3.83 -7.88
N THR A 70 7.57 4.06 -8.94
CA THR A 70 8.58 5.13 -9.01
C THR A 70 8.04 6.54 -8.66
N PRO A 71 6.84 6.96 -9.13
CA PRO A 71 6.29 8.25 -8.75
C PRO A 71 6.06 8.45 -7.25
N SER A 72 6.00 7.37 -6.46
CA SER A 72 5.89 7.48 -4.99
C SER A 72 7.08 8.17 -4.33
N LEU A 73 8.22 8.25 -5.00
CA LEU A 73 9.37 9.04 -4.55
C LEU A 73 9.08 10.55 -4.51
N PHE A 74 8.07 11.02 -5.26
CA PHE A 74 7.63 12.42 -5.24
C PHE A 74 6.62 12.73 -4.12
N GLN A 75 6.15 11.73 -3.36
CA GLN A 75 5.18 11.95 -2.28
C GLN A 75 5.60 13.02 -1.26
N PRO A 76 6.86 13.08 -0.78
CA PRO A 76 7.28 14.14 0.14
C PRO A 76 7.15 15.54 -0.48
N PHE A 77 7.47 15.67 -1.78
CA PHE A 77 7.34 16.95 -2.50
C PHE A 77 5.87 17.33 -2.69
N ILE A 78 5.01 16.37 -3.09
CA ILE A 78 3.57 16.59 -3.24
C ILE A 78 2.95 16.97 -1.90
N GLY A 79 3.33 16.28 -0.81
CA GLY A 79 2.89 16.59 0.54
C GLY A 79 3.27 18.01 0.97
N HIS A 80 4.53 18.39 0.75
CA HIS A 80 4.99 19.76 1.03
C HIS A 80 4.23 20.84 0.23
N LEU A 81 3.87 20.54 -1.02
CA LEU A 81 3.05 21.43 -1.83
C LEU A 81 1.60 21.49 -1.31
N ALA A 82 1.06 20.36 -0.84
CA ALA A 82 -0.26 20.27 -0.24
C ALA A 82 -0.40 21.07 1.06
N ASP A 83 0.70 21.22 1.81
CA ASP A 83 0.74 22.05 3.01
C ASP A 83 0.63 23.55 2.71
N ARG A 84 0.90 23.95 1.47
CA ARG A 84 0.88 25.36 1.02
C ARG A 84 -0.30 25.72 0.14
N LEU A 85 -0.81 24.76 -0.61
CA LEU A 85 -1.86 24.94 -1.60
C LEU A 85 -3.01 23.97 -1.34
N SER A 86 -4.23 24.39 -1.70
CA SER A 86 -5.39 23.49 -1.68
C SER A 86 -5.29 22.51 -2.86
N LEU A 87 -4.76 21.31 -2.63
CA LEU A 87 -4.60 20.27 -3.63
C LEU A 87 -5.79 19.31 -3.70
N ARG A 88 -7.00 19.73 -3.31
CA ARG A 88 -8.21 18.90 -3.30
C ARG A 88 -8.46 18.19 -4.63
N TYR A 89 -8.13 18.84 -5.73
CA TYR A 89 -8.34 18.28 -7.07
C TYR A 89 -7.47 17.03 -7.32
N LEU A 90 -6.34 16.86 -6.64
CA LEU A 90 -5.57 15.63 -6.70
C LEU A 90 -6.33 14.44 -6.10
N VAL A 91 -7.12 14.67 -5.03
CA VAL A 91 -8.00 13.64 -4.45
C VAL A 91 -9.21 13.39 -5.34
N ILE A 92 -9.83 14.46 -5.85
CA ILE A 92 -11.02 14.37 -6.70
C ILE A 92 -10.74 13.64 -8.01
N LEU A 93 -9.62 13.94 -8.67
CA LEU A 93 -9.29 13.39 -10.00
C LEU A 93 -8.60 12.02 -9.92
N ALA A 94 -8.03 11.63 -8.78
CA ALA A 94 -7.28 10.40 -8.67
C ALA A 94 -8.06 9.14 -9.10
N PRO A 95 -9.31 8.90 -8.71
CA PRO A 95 -10.06 7.74 -9.18
C PRO A 95 -10.23 7.73 -10.70
N ALA A 96 -10.50 8.89 -11.33
CA ALA A 96 -10.65 8.98 -12.78
C ALA A 96 -9.34 8.70 -13.52
N VAL A 97 -8.24 9.35 -13.11
CA VAL A 97 -6.93 9.20 -13.76
C VAL A 97 -6.42 7.77 -13.62
N THR A 98 -6.49 7.22 -12.40
CA THR A 98 -6.00 5.85 -12.15
C THR A 98 -6.86 4.83 -12.86
N SER A 99 -8.20 4.94 -12.80
CA SER A 99 -9.08 4.00 -13.49
C SER A 99 -8.90 4.05 -15.00
N ALA A 100 -8.76 5.24 -15.60
CA ALA A 100 -8.50 5.39 -17.02
C ALA A 100 -7.15 4.74 -17.39
N ALA A 101 -6.07 5.08 -16.70
CA ALA A 101 -4.75 4.54 -17.00
C ALA A 101 -4.71 3.01 -16.85
N MET A 102 -5.25 2.47 -15.75
CA MET A 102 -5.24 1.03 -15.48
C MET A 102 -6.19 0.23 -16.40
N SER A 103 -7.32 0.80 -16.77
CA SER A 103 -8.26 0.15 -17.71
C SER A 103 -7.74 0.15 -19.15
N LEU A 104 -6.98 1.18 -19.55
CA LEU A 104 -6.36 1.27 -20.88
C LEU A 104 -5.16 0.33 -21.05
N LEU A 105 -4.64 -0.29 -19.99
CA LEU A 105 -3.58 -1.30 -20.10
C LEU A 105 -3.97 -2.45 -21.04
N GLY A 106 -5.25 -2.83 -21.07
CA GLY A 106 -5.73 -3.93 -21.91
C GLY A 106 -5.74 -3.66 -23.40
N VAL A 107 -5.64 -2.40 -23.82
CA VAL A 107 -5.58 -1.98 -25.22
C VAL A 107 -4.24 -1.33 -25.58
N ALA A 108 -3.25 -1.38 -24.68
CA ALA A 108 -1.92 -0.84 -24.92
C ALA A 108 -1.25 -1.58 -26.09
N PRO A 109 -0.70 -0.85 -27.09
CA PRO A 109 -0.12 -1.48 -28.28
C PRO A 109 1.28 -2.07 -28.04
N GLY A 110 1.88 -1.85 -26.85
CA GLY A 110 3.23 -2.34 -26.56
C GLY A 110 3.74 -1.88 -25.20
N TYR A 111 4.92 -2.38 -24.82
CA TYR A 111 5.55 -2.21 -23.53
C TYR A 111 5.73 -0.74 -23.10
N ALA A 112 6.16 0.13 -24.02
CA ALA A 112 6.37 1.55 -23.72
C ALA A 112 5.08 2.25 -23.31
N VAL A 113 3.95 1.91 -23.93
CA VAL A 113 2.63 2.47 -23.57
C VAL A 113 2.15 1.89 -22.22
N LEU A 114 2.38 0.58 -21.97
CA LEU A 114 2.14 0.01 -20.65
C LEU A 114 2.91 0.79 -19.56
N ALA A 115 4.22 0.99 -19.76
CA ALA A 115 5.06 1.73 -18.83
C ALA A 115 4.56 3.15 -18.60
N LEU A 116 4.20 3.88 -19.66
CA LEU A 116 3.67 5.25 -19.56
C LEU A 116 2.35 5.29 -18.77
N LEU A 117 1.40 4.42 -19.07
CA LEU A 117 0.13 4.32 -18.35
C LEU A 117 0.35 4.01 -16.86
N LEU A 118 1.30 3.13 -16.55
CA LEU A 118 1.66 2.79 -15.17
C LEU A 118 2.33 3.94 -14.42
N ILE A 119 3.17 4.73 -15.10
CA ILE A 119 3.74 5.96 -14.53
C ILE A 119 2.62 6.96 -14.21
N VAL A 120 1.66 7.15 -15.12
CA VAL A 120 0.49 8.02 -14.90
C VAL A 120 -0.34 7.54 -13.72
N ALA A 121 -0.66 6.24 -13.66
CA ALA A 121 -1.37 5.65 -12.53
C ALA A 121 -0.58 5.82 -11.21
N GLY A 122 0.73 5.61 -11.25
CA GLY A 122 1.63 5.81 -10.11
C GLY A 122 1.68 7.26 -9.61
N LEU A 123 1.71 8.23 -10.53
CA LEU A 123 1.68 9.66 -10.17
C LEU A 123 0.33 10.04 -9.53
N SER A 124 -0.76 9.53 -10.07
CA SER A 124 -2.09 9.70 -9.49
C SER A 124 -2.17 9.08 -8.09
N SER A 125 -1.61 7.88 -7.92
CA SER A 125 -1.54 7.18 -6.63
C SER A 125 -0.68 7.95 -5.61
N ALA A 126 0.51 8.41 -6.01
CA ALA A 126 1.36 9.24 -5.17
C ALA A 126 0.65 10.51 -4.68
N SER A 127 -0.12 11.13 -5.57
CA SER A 127 -0.92 12.33 -5.28
C SER A 127 -2.03 12.05 -4.26
N LEU A 128 -2.81 11.00 -4.49
CA LEU A 128 -3.89 10.61 -3.56
C LEU A 128 -3.36 10.26 -2.17
N HIS A 129 -2.30 9.44 -2.10
CA HIS A 129 -1.75 8.99 -0.83
C HIS A 129 -1.00 10.09 -0.05
N SER A 130 -0.61 11.18 -0.72
CA SER A 130 -0.04 12.36 -0.06
C SER A 130 -1.12 13.29 0.51
N VAL A 131 -2.21 13.50 -0.22
CA VAL A 131 -3.23 14.52 0.11
C VAL A 131 -4.46 13.92 0.80
N GLY A 132 -4.85 12.71 0.41
CA GLY A 132 -6.06 12.03 0.88
C GLY A 132 -6.10 11.82 2.40
N PRO A 133 -5.04 11.31 3.05
CA PRO A 133 -5.01 11.17 4.51
C PRO A 133 -5.20 12.51 5.24
N VAL A 134 -4.61 13.58 4.72
CA VAL A 134 -4.76 14.95 5.28
C VAL A 134 -6.20 15.40 5.19
N MET A 135 -6.85 15.19 4.05
CA MET A 135 -8.27 15.52 3.86
C MET A 135 -9.17 14.66 4.76
N ALA A 136 -8.96 13.35 4.81
CA ALA A 136 -9.71 12.45 5.69
C ALA A 136 -9.54 12.84 7.17
N GLY A 137 -8.32 13.18 7.59
CA GLY A 137 -8.04 13.62 8.94
C GLY A 137 -8.79 14.88 9.33
N ARG A 138 -8.90 15.87 8.44
CA ARG A 138 -9.64 17.11 8.68
C ARG A 138 -11.13 16.89 8.85
N LEU A 139 -11.72 16.11 7.93
CA LEU A 139 -13.14 15.74 8.00
C LEU A 139 -13.47 14.90 9.24
N SER A 140 -12.47 14.46 9.97
CA SER A 140 -12.62 13.63 11.17
C SER A 140 -12.69 14.45 12.47
N GLY A 141 -12.45 15.76 12.43
CA GLY A 141 -12.42 16.61 13.62
C GLY A 141 -11.54 16.02 14.73
N GLU A 142 -12.06 15.96 15.94
CA GLU A 142 -11.35 15.39 17.10
C GLU A 142 -11.17 13.87 17.03
N SER A 143 -11.93 13.17 16.16
CA SER A 143 -11.91 11.71 16.00
C SER A 143 -10.93 11.23 14.92
N LEU A 144 -9.73 11.82 14.85
CA LEU A 144 -8.71 11.52 13.82
C LEU A 144 -8.46 10.02 13.63
N GLY A 145 -8.30 9.27 14.73
CA GLY A 145 -8.05 7.82 14.66
C GLY A 145 -9.18 7.05 13.96
N ARG A 146 -10.44 7.45 14.19
CA ARG A 146 -11.61 6.85 13.54
C ARG A 146 -11.61 7.14 12.03
N GLY A 147 -11.33 8.38 11.64
CA GLY A 147 -11.28 8.76 10.23
C GLY A 147 -10.15 8.08 9.47
N MET A 148 -8.97 8.00 10.09
CA MET A 148 -7.84 7.25 9.52
C MET A 148 -8.15 5.75 9.42
N GLY A 149 -8.93 5.20 10.36
CA GLY A 149 -9.44 3.83 10.27
C GLY A 149 -10.29 3.60 9.02
N PHE A 150 -11.26 4.48 8.74
CA PHE A 150 -12.06 4.43 7.52
C PHE A 150 -11.20 4.55 6.25
N TRP A 151 -10.25 5.49 6.24
CA TRP A 151 -9.31 5.66 5.13
C TRP A 151 -8.52 4.38 4.83
N MET A 152 -7.92 3.77 5.85
CA MET A 152 -7.15 2.53 5.71
C MET A 152 -8.01 1.36 5.24
N VAL A 153 -9.20 1.18 5.82
CA VAL A 153 -10.14 0.12 5.42
C VAL A 153 -10.53 0.29 3.94
N GLY A 154 -10.78 1.53 3.47
CA GLY A 154 -11.06 1.79 2.07
C GLY A 154 -9.95 1.26 1.16
N GLY A 155 -8.71 1.65 1.38
CA GLY A 155 -7.57 1.21 0.57
C GLY A 155 -7.34 -0.30 0.62
N GLU A 156 -7.40 -0.91 1.81
CA GLU A 156 -7.21 -2.36 1.96
C GLU A 156 -8.31 -3.18 1.25
N LEU A 157 -9.57 -2.74 1.34
CA LEU A 157 -10.66 -3.36 0.58
C LEU A 157 -10.43 -3.21 -0.93
N GLY A 158 -9.99 -2.04 -1.39
CA GLY A 158 -9.65 -1.82 -2.80
C GLY A 158 -8.60 -2.82 -3.27
N ARG A 159 -7.47 -2.92 -2.57
CA ARG A 159 -6.40 -3.86 -2.90
C ARG A 159 -6.86 -5.32 -2.88
N THR A 160 -7.77 -5.67 -1.98
CA THR A 160 -8.35 -7.02 -1.90
C THR A 160 -9.26 -7.31 -3.09
N LEU A 161 -10.07 -6.34 -3.51
CA LEU A 161 -11.05 -6.52 -4.58
C LEU A 161 -10.42 -6.47 -5.98
N GLY A 162 -9.35 -5.66 -6.15
CA GLY A 162 -8.76 -5.40 -7.47
C GLY A 162 -8.44 -6.66 -8.28
N PRO A 163 -7.70 -7.62 -7.73
CA PRO A 163 -7.34 -8.83 -8.48
C PRO A 163 -8.56 -9.62 -8.96
N VAL A 164 -9.59 -9.80 -8.13
CA VAL A 164 -10.79 -10.54 -8.55
C VAL A 164 -11.64 -9.74 -9.56
N VAL A 165 -11.70 -8.40 -9.40
CA VAL A 165 -12.41 -7.53 -10.35
C VAL A 165 -11.80 -7.64 -11.75
N ILE A 166 -10.48 -7.51 -11.87
CA ILE A 166 -9.84 -7.53 -13.19
C ILE A 166 -9.92 -8.91 -13.85
N VAL A 167 -9.70 -10.02 -13.11
CA VAL A 167 -9.78 -11.35 -13.73
C VAL A 167 -11.21 -11.74 -14.10
N SER A 168 -12.22 -11.26 -13.34
CA SER A 168 -13.64 -11.39 -13.72
C SER A 168 -13.94 -10.60 -15.00
N ALA A 169 -13.43 -9.38 -15.10
CA ALA A 169 -13.59 -8.56 -16.30
C ALA A 169 -12.93 -9.20 -17.53
N LEU A 170 -11.75 -9.80 -17.38
CA LEU A 170 -11.10 -10.54 -18.48
C LEU A 170 -11.92 -11.73 -18.97
N GLN A 171 -12.63 -12.41 -18.08
CA GLN A 171 -13.52 -13.52 -18.47
C GLN A 171 -14.79 -13.04 -19.19
N LEU A 172 -15.34 -11.89 -18.78
CA LEU A 172 -16.62 -11.37 -19.29
C LEU A 172 -16.45 -10.47 -20.53
N LEU A 173 -15.39 -9.66 -20.56
CA LEU A 173 -15.19 -8.57 -21.53
C LEU A 173 -13.98 -8.77 -22.44
N THR A 174 -13.19 -9.79 -22.21
CA THR A 174 -11.85 -9.97 -22.81
C THR A 174 -10.86 -8.85 -22.37
N LEU A 175 -9.58 -8.96 -22.79
CA LEU A 175 -8.57 -7.92 -22.49
C LEU A 175 -8.91 -6.58 -23.16
N GLN A 176 -9.39 -6.61 -24.41
CA GLN A 176 -9.73 -5.43 -25.19
C GLN A 176 -10.98 -4.69 -24.65
N GLY A 177 -11.82 -5.37 -23.88
CA GLY A 177 -13.01 -4.77 -23.28
C GLY A 177 -12.74 -4.05 -21.93
N THR A 178 -11.54 -4.18 -21.35
CA THR A 178 -11.20 -3.56 -20.06
C THR A 178 -11.35 -2.04 -20.00
N PRO A 179 -11.28 -1.25 -21.10
CA PRO A 179 -11.50 0.20 -21.03
C PRO A 179 -12.86 0.59 -20.43
N VAL A 180 -13.90 -0.26 -20.54
CA VAL A 180 -15.21 0.04 -19.93
C VAL A 180 -15.14 0.19 -18.41
N LEU A 181 -14.17 -0.44 -17.76
CA LEU A 181 -14.00 -0.37 -16.31
C LEU A 181 -13.69 1.05 -15.83
N MET A 182 -13.11 1.93 -16.67
CA MET A 182 -12.81 3.32 -16.27
C MET A 182 -14.06 4.11 -15.84
N VAL A 183 -15.25 3.71 -16.31
CA VAL A 183 -16.52 4.40 -16.03
C VAL A 183 -16.75 4.53 -14.52
N VAL A 184 -16.43 3.51 -13.71
CA VAL A 184 -16.62 3.55 -12.26
C VAL A 184 -15.74 4.63 -11.62
N GLY A 185 -14.47 4.72 -12.00
CA GLY A 185 -13.57 5.75 -11.48
C GLY A 185 -13.93 7.16 -11.95
N LEU A 186 -14.38 7.31 -13.20
CA LEU A 186 -14.87 8.58 -13.73
C LEU A 186 -16.11 9.06 -12.95
N LEU A 187 -17.09 8.19 -12.74
CA LEU A 187 -18.30 8.51 -11.95
C LEU A 187 -17.93 8.84 -10.49
N THR A 188 -16.98 8.11 -9.91
CA THR A 188 -16.47 8.41 -8.56
C THR A 188 -15.87 9.82 -8.49
N SER A 189 -15.05 10.21 -9.46
CA SER A 189 -14.47 11.56 -9.51
C SER A 189 -15.51 12.65 -9.70
N VAL A 190 -16.54 12.41 -10.54
CA VAL A 190 -17.67 13.33 -10.68
C VAL A 190 -18.42 13.49 -9.36
N LEU A 191 -18.69 12.39 -8.65
CA LEU A 191 -19.33 12.42 -7.34
C LEU A 191 -18.49 13.21 -6.31
N LEU A 192 -17.19 12.94 -6.26
CA LEU A 192 -16.26 13.66 -5.38
C LEU A 192 -16.23 15.16 -5.68
N PHE A 193 -16.28 15.55 -6.96
CA PHE A 193 -16.30 16.96 -7.35
C PHE A 193 -17.46 17.71 -6.71
N PHE A 194 -18.66 17.13 -6.68
CA PHE A 194 -19.83 17.75 -6.07
C PHE A 194 -19.82 17.68 -4.53
N LEU A 195 -19.36 16.58 -3.94
CA LEU A 195 -19.39 16.37 -2.49
C LEU A 195 -18.25 17.08 -1.76
N LEU A 196 -17.11 17.32 -2.41
CA LEU A 196 -15.91 17.91 -1.80
C LEU A 196 -15.62 19.33 -2.29
N LYS A 197 -16.56 19.99 -3.01
CA LYS A 197 -16.35 21.32 -3.57
C LYS A 197 -15.94 22.38 -2.52
N ASP A 198 -16.45 22.26 -1.29
CA ASP A 198 -16.24 23.20 -0.20
C ASP A 198 -15.14 22.74 0.81
N VAL A 199 -14.53 21.58 0.57
CA VAL A 199 -13.48 21.04 1.45
C VAL A 199 -12.13 21.58 1.05
N ALA A 200 -11.48 22.33 1.97
CA ALA A 200 -10.10 22.76 1.78
C ALA A 200 -9.15 21.62 2.17
N ALA A 201 -8.12 21.36 1.35
CA ALA A 201 -7.07 20.36 1.67
C ALA A 201 -5.82 21.03 2.27
N ARG A 202 -5.88 22.29 2.71
CA ARG A 202 -4.75 23.02 3.27
C ARG A 202 -4.72 22.91 4.80
N PRO A 203 -3.59 22.58 5.46
CA PRO A 203 -3.43 22.70 6.90
C PRO A 203 -3.54 24.15 7.37
N GLU A 204 -4.22 24.38 8.51
CA GLU A 204 -4.34 25.72 9.10
C GLU A 204 -3.02 26.21 9.71
N THR A 205 -2.18 25.27 10.12
CA THR A 205 -0.84 25.53 10.66
C THR A 205 0.19 24.69 9.90
N ALA A 206 1.09 25.36 9.16
CA ALA A 206 2.27 24.71 8.62
C ALA A 206 3.18 24.33 9.81
N SER A 207 3.34 23.04 10.06
CA SER A 207 4.36 22.56 10.99
C SER A 207 5.74 22.87 10.40
N GLU A 208 6.62 23.51 11.18
CA GLU A 208 8.02 23.62 10.78
C GLU A 208 8.60 22.21 10.69
N ALA A 209 8.85 21.75 9.46
CA ALA A 209 9.42 20.44 9.24
C ALA A 209 10.86 20.41 9.79
N LEU A 210 11.13 19.47 10.66
CA LEU A 210 12.49 19.18 11.12
C LEU A 210 13.41 18.90 9.92
N PRO A 211 14.66 19.41 9.92
CA PRO A 211 15.61 19.12 8.86
C PRO A 211 15.81 17.60 8.71
N TRP A 212 15.71 17.10 7.51
CA TRP A 212 15.84 15.67 7.20
C TRP A 212 17.14 15.02 7.74
N ARG A 213 18.23 15.83 7.85
CA ARG A 213 19.51 15.38 8.41
C ARG A 213 19.39 15.04 9.90
N GLN A 214 18.64 15.80 10.69
CA GLN A 214 18.43 15.54 12.12
C GLN A 214 17.59 14.29 12.33
N ALA A 215 16.55 14.08 11.52
CA ALA A 215 15.75 12.84 11.57
C ALA A 215 16.57 11.60 11.22
N LEU A 216 17.41 11.66 10.19
CA LEU A 216 18.32 10.56 9.85
C LEU A 216 19.33 10.28 10.97
N GLN A 217 19.87 11.31 11.63
CA GLN A 217 20.77 11.14 12.78
C GLN A 217 20.06 10.49 13.98
N GLY A 218 18.82 10.89 14.25
CA GLY A 218 17.98 10.27 15.30
C GLY A 218 17.66 8.79 15.03
N MET A 219 17.62 8.39 13.78
CA MET A 219 17.38 6.98 13.37
C MET A 219 18.65 6.15 13.23
N GLY A 220 19.84 6.71 13.46
CA GLY A 220 21.13 6.08 13.12
C GLY A 220 21.32 4.66 13.65
N GLY A 221 20.89 4.37 14.86
CA GLY A 221 20.95 3.02 15.45
C GLY A 221 19.90 2.04 14.92
N LEU A 222 18.75 2.56 14.46
CA LEU A 222 17.65 1.75 13.93
C LEU A 222 17.84 1.41 12.45
N LEU A 223 18.36 2.33 11.65
CA LEU A 223 18.38 2.21 10.18
C LEU A 223 19.08 0.96 9.67
N PRO A 224 20.32 0.58 10.11
CA PRO A 224 21.00 -0.58 9.55
C PRO A 224 20.22 -1.90 9.74
N PRO A 225 19.77 -2.28 10.96
CA PRO A 225 19.01 -3.53 11.13
C PRO A 225 17.62 -3.44 10.46
N LEU A 226 16.98 -2.28 10.43
CA LEU A 226 15.71 -2.07 9.77
C LEU A 226 15.84 -2.26 8.25
N ILE A 227 16.85 -1.67 7.61
CA ILE A 227 17.14 -1.87 6.18
C ILE A 227 17.37 -3.36 5.90
N GLY A 228 18.17 -4.05 6.73
CA GLY A 228 18.38 -5.49 6.61
C GLY A 228 17.06 -6.28 6.64
N VAL A 229 16.19 -6.01 7.61
CA VAL A 229 14.86 -6.64 7.70
C VAL A 229 14.00 -6.32 6.48
N ILE A 230 13.98 -5.06 6.02
CA ILE A 230 13.24 -4.67 4.82
C ILE A 230 13.74 -5.44 3.59
N VAL A 231 15.06 -5.54 3.39
CA VAL A 231 15.65 -6.27 2.25
C VAL A 231 15.20 -7.73 2.24
N VAL A 232 15.46 -8.47 3.31
CA VAL A 232 15.17 -9.91 3.35
C VAL A 232 13.67 -10.20 3.26
N ARG A 233 12.85 -9.38 3.90
CA ARG A 233 11.38 -9.49 3.84
C ARG A 233 10.82 -9.15 2.45
N SER A 234 11.44 -8.21 1.75
CA SER A 234 10.98 -7.78 0.42
C SER A 234 10.98 -8.91 -0.60
N PHE A 235 11.85 -9.93 -0.47
CA PHE A 235 11.82 -11.11 -1.34
C PHE A 235 10.50 -11.86 -1.21
N MET A 236 10.06 -12.16 0.02
CA MET A 236 8.76 -12.82 0.25
C MET A 236 7.58 -11.96 -0.18
N VAL A 237 7.58 -10.67 0.19
CA VAL A 237 6.48 -9.76 -0.15
C VAL A 237 6.37 -9.58 -1.66
N SER A 238 7.48 -9.40 -2.38
CA SER A 238 7.49 -9.25 -3.82
C SER A 238 7.04 -10.52 -4.53
N ALA A 239 7.48 -11.70 -4.09
CA ALA A 239 7.03 -12.98 -4.60
C ALA A 239 5.50 -13.11 -4.47
N LEU A 240 4.96 -12.86 -3.28
CA LEU A 240 3.54 -13.02 -2.99
C LEU A 240 2.65 -11.95 -3.64
N THR A 241 3.08 -10.69 -3.65
CA THR A 241 2.20 -9.59 -4.09
C THR A 241 2.37 -9.19 -5.54
N THR A 242 3.49 -9.57 -6.18
CA THR A 242 3.75 -9.25 -7.59
C THR A 242 3.67 -10.48 -8.49
N TYR A 243 4.31 -11.58 -8.09
CA TYR A 243 4.47 -12.74 -8.97
C TYR A 243 3.57 -13.93 -8.66
N LEU A 244 2.77 -13.91 -7.59
CA LEU A 244 1.87 -15.02 -7.25
C LEU A 244 0.92 -15.41 -8.40
N PRO A 245 0.22 -14.46 -9.09
CA PRO A 245 -0.62 -14.82 -10.23
C PRO A 245 0.18 -15.43 -11.38
N THR A 246 1.36 -14.89 -11.67
CA THR A 246 2.24 -15.42 -12.72
C THR A 246 2.72 -16.83 -12.39
N PHE A 247 3.19 -17.04 -11.15
CA PHE A 247 3.60 -18.36 -10.67
C PHE A 247 2.48 -19.40 -10.78
N LEU A 248 1.28 -19.06 -10.34
CA LEU A 248 0.15 -19.99 -10.41
C LEU A 248 -0.28 -20.28 -11.86
N SER A 249 -0.20 -19.29 -12.74
CA SER A 249 -0.46 -19.49 -14.18
C SER A 249 0.58 -20.41 -14.82
N GLU A 250 1.88 -20.28 -14.47
CA GLU A 250 2.94 -21.19 -14.91
C GLU A 250 2.74 -22.62 -14.37
N GLU A 251 2.16 -22.77 -13.17
CA GLU A 251 1.79 -24.07 -12.57
C GLU A 251 0.47 -24.64 -13.15
N GLY A 252 -0.08 -24.02 -14.20
CA GLY A 252 -1.26 -24.50 -14.91
C GLY A 252 -2.61 -24.03 -14.33
N ALA A 253 -2.62 -23.12 -13.36
CA ALA A 253 -3.87 -22.54 -12.88
C ALA A 253 -4.48 -21.62 -13.95
N GLY A 254 -5.82 -21.72 -14.13
CA GLY A 254 -6.53 -20.75 -14.97
C GLY A 254 -6.39 -19.32 -14.43
N LEU A 255 -6.46 -18.34 -15.33
CA LEU A 255 -6.21 -16.93 -15.04
C LEU A 255 -7.07 -16.40 -13.88
N PHE A 256 -8.34 -16.82 -13.78
CA PHE A 256 -9.22 -16.44 -12.70
C PHE A 256 -8.70 -16.94 -11.34
N VAL A 257 -8.34 -18.22 -11.24
CA VAL A 257 -7.81 -18.81 -10.01
C VAL A 257 -6.50 -18.14 -9.61
N ALA A 258 -5.62 -17.91 -10.57
CA ALA A 258 -4.34 -17.25 -10.35
C ALA A 258 -4.51 -15.83 -9.80
N GLY A 259 -5.37 -15.02 -10.41
CA GLY A 259 -5.64 -13.65 -9.95
C GLY A 259 -6.43 -13.60 -8.63
N ALA A 260 -7.50 -14.39 -8.49
CA ALA A 260 -8.30 -14.46 -7.28
C ALA A 260 -7.49 -14.95 -6.06
N SER A 261 -6.45 -15.76 -6.26
CA SER A 261 -5.52 -16.17 -5.20
C SER A 261 -4.82 -14.98 -4.54
N LEU A 262 -4.55 -13.93 -5.30
CA LEU A 262 -3.99 -12.69 -4.74
C LEU A 262 -5.04 -11.96 -3.87
N SER A 263 -6.31 -11.95 -4.25
CA SER A 263 -7.39 -11.41 -3.42
C SER A 263 -7.54 -12.18 -2.09
N VAL A 264 -7.41 -13.50 -2.11
CA VAL A 264 -7.42 -14.34 -0.90
C VAL A 264 -6.26 -13.97 0.02
N LEU A 265 -5.06 -13.84 -0.53
CA LEU A 265 -3.87 -13.44 0.22
C LEU A 265 -4.01 -12.03 0.81
N GLN A 266 -4.45 -11.06 0.00
CA GLN A 266 -4.61 -9.66 0.43
C GLN A 266 -5.71 -9.52 1.48
N GLY A 267 -6.87 -10.18 1.30
CA GLY A 267 -7.96 -10.15 2.25
C GLY A 267 -7.57 -10.69 3.63
N ALA A 268 -6.85 -11.83 3.66
CA ALA A 268 -6.29 -12.34 4.91
C ALA A 268 -5.22 -11.40 5.51
N GLY A 269 -4.49 -10.69 4.64
CA GLY A 269 -3.51 -9.71 5.04
C GLY A 269 -4.10 -8.51 5.77
N VAL A 270 -5.33 -8.09 5.42
CA VAL A 270 -6.06 -7.04 6.16
C VAL A 270 -6.26 -7.45 7.62
N ALA A 271 -6.75 -8.68 7.84
CA ALA A 271 -6.91 -9.22 9.19
C ALA A 271 -5.56 -9.35 9.91
N GLY A 272 -4.53 -9.78 9.19
CA GLY A 272 -3.16 -9.86 9.70
C GLY A 272 -2.61 -8.50 10.15
N ALA A 273 -2.81 -7.45 9.35
CA ALA A 273 -2.36 -6.09 9.67
C ALA A 273 -3.05 -5.54 10.93
N LEU A 274 -4.37 -5.73 11.04
CA LEU A 274 -5.15 -5.32 12.23
C LEU A 274 -4.72 -6.07 13.49
N ALA A 275 -4.59 -7.39 13.38
CA ALA A 275 -4.16 -8.24 14.50
C ALA A 275 -2.69 -7.97 14.88
N GLY A 276 -1.80 -7.84 13.89
CA GLY A 276 -0.37 -7.64 14.08
C GLY A 276 -0.05 -6.37 14.86
N GLY A 277 -0.73 -5.26 14.54
CA GLY A 277 -0.64 -4.02 15.31
C GLY A 277 -0.96 -4.24 16.79
N SER A 278 -2.18 -4.69 17.07
CA SER A 278 -2.68 -4.91 18.43
C SER A 278 -1.90 -5.96 19.22
N LEU A 279 -1.52 -7.08 18.56
CA LEU A 279 -0.69 -8.10 19.20
C LEU A 279 0.71 -7.58 19.51
N SER A 280 1.29 -6.76 18.65
CA SER A 280 2.64 -6.23 18.85
C SER A 280 2.73 -5.25 20.02
N ASP A 281 1.61 -4.59 20.38
CA ASP A 281 1.52 -3.76 21.58
C ASP A 281 1.60 -4.60 22.86
N ARG A 282 1.11 -5.84 22.83
CA ARG A 282 1.06 -6.76 23.97
C ARG A 282 2.29 -7.66 24.07
N LEU A 283 2.72 -8.22 22.94
CA LEU A 283 3.78 -9.23 22.87
C LEU A 283 5.15 -8.64 22.54
N GLY A 284 5.19 -7.35 22.18
CA GLY A 284 6.38 -6.65 21.71
C GLY A 284 6.58 -6.73 20.20
N ARG A 285 7.15 -5.65 19.64
CA ARG A 285 7.38 -5.50 18.19
C ARG A 285 8.23 -6.62 17.61
N ARG A 286 9.36 -6.96 18.31
CA ARG A 286 10.27 -8.04 17.88
C ARG A 286 9.58 -9.40 17.79
N ALA A 287 8.68 -9.73 18.73
CA ALA A 287 8.01 -11.03 18.76
C ALA A 287 7.13 -11.25 17.53
N ILE A 288 6.35 -10.21 17.12
CA ILE A 288 5.50 -10.31 15.93
C ILE A 288 6.33 -10.33 14.65
N LEU A 289 7.39 -9.52 14.56
CA LEU A 289 8.34 -9.57 13.44
C LEU A 289 8.96 -10.96 13.30
N PHE A 290 9.43 -11.53 14.40
CA PHE A 290 10.03 -12.87 14.42
C PHE A 290 9.01 -13.94 14.01
N ALA A 291 7.82 -13.92 14.61
CA ALA A 291 6.75 -14.86 14.27
C ALA A 291 6.39 -14.81 12.79
N SER A 292 6.21 -13.61 12.23
CA SER A 292 5.90 -13.44 10.81
C SER A 292 7.05 -13.91 9.90
N MET A 293 8.29 -13.50 10.19
CA MET A 293 9.45 -13.85 9.37
C MET A 293 9.84 -15.33 9.48
N LEU A 294 9.38 -16.03 10.52
CA LEU A 294 9.53 -17.49 10.65
C LEU A 294 8.37 -18.21 9.93
N THR A 295 7.14 -17.84 10.23
CA THR A 295 5.96 -18.59 9.75
C THR A 295 5.71 -18.40 8.25
N THR A 296 5.92 -17.20 7.68
CA THR A 296 5.66 -16.96 6.26
C THR A 296 6.53 -17.82 5.35
N PRO A 297 7.87 -17.96 5.53
CA PRO A 297 8.68 -18.87 4.74
C PRO A 297 8.33 -20.34 4.91
N LEU A 298 8.01 -20.78 6.14
CA LEU A 298 7.56 -22.16 6.38
C LEU A 298 6.28 -22.48 5.64
N LEU A 299 5.32 -21.56 5.68
CA LEU A 299 4.10 -21.66 4.90
C LEU A 299 4.34 -21.61 3.38
N MET A 300 5.36 -20.84 2.93
CA MET A 300 5.76 -20.84 1.53
C MET A 300 6.29 -22.20 1.09
N PHE A 301 7.14 -22.86 1.86
CA PHE A 301 7.58 -24.23 1.52
C PHE A 301 6.41 -25.20 1.45
N ALA A 302 5.46 -25.13 2.40
CA ALA A 302 4.25 -25.92 2.36
C ALA A 302 3.39 -25.60 1.11
N PHE A 303 3.27 -24.33 0.74
CA PHE A 303 2.54 -23.86 -0.45
C PHE A 303 3.16 -24.37 -1.76
N LEU A 304 4.49 -24.39 -1.86
CA LEU A 304 5.20 -24.90 -3.03
C LEU A 304 5.05 -26.42 -3.19
N LEU A 305 4.81 -27.14 -2.11
CA LEU A 305 4.54 -28.59 -2.13
C LEU A 305 3.04 -28.92 -2.31
N ALA A 306 2.17 -27.96 -1.95
CA ALA A 306 0.72 -28.16 -2.02
C ALA A 306 0.17 -28.03 -3.45
N ASN A 307 -0.92 -28.77 -3.71
CA ASN A 307 -1.66 -28.70 -4.97
C ASN A 307 -3.15 -28.49 -4.71
N GLY A 308 -3.84 -27.99 -5.73
CA GLY A 308 -5.30 -27.82 -5.71
C GLY A 308 -5.78 -26.93 -4.56
N TRP A 309 -6.86 -27.35 -3.93
CA TRP A 309 -7.54 -26.56 -2.88
C TRP A 309 -6.71 -26.33 -1.60
N LEU A 310 -5.71 -27.18 -1.33
CA LEU A 310 -4.82 -27.02 -0.18
C LEU A 310 -4.02 -25.71 -0.22
N ARG A 311 -3.84 -25.11 -1.39
CA ARG A 311 -3.20 -23.79 -1.54
C ARG A 311 -4.01 -22.66 -0.91
N VAL A 312 -5.33 -22.78 -0.85
CA VAL A 312 -6.21 -21.71 -0.30
C VAL A 312 -5.97 -21.43 1.18
N PRO A 313 -6.05 -22.41 2.10
CA PRO A 313 -5.74 -22.15 3.52
C PRO A 313 -4.31 -21.69 3.72
N LEU A 314 -3.34 -22.16 2.94
CA LEU A 314 -1.96 -21.69 3.01
C LEU A 314 -1.82 -20.22 2.58
N LEU A 315 -2.54 -19.79 1.55
CA LEU A 315 -2.58 -18.37 1.14
C LEU A 315 -3.21 -17.49 2.21
N LEU A 316 -4.29 -17.95 2.88
CA LEU A 316 -4.89 -17.21 4.00
C LEU A 316 -3.90 -17.04 5.15
N LEU A 317 -3.22 -18.11 5.55
CA LEU A 317 -2.22 -18.05 6.62
C LEU A 317 -1.00 -17.20 6.24
N MET A 318 -0.50 -17.34 4.99
CA MET A 318 0.61 -16.53 4.49
C MET A 318 0.23 -15.05 4.40
N GLY A 319 -0.96 -14.73 3.88
CA GLY A 319 -1.44 -13.35 3.81
C GLY A 319 -1.52 -12.72 5.19
N PHE A 320 -2.13 -13.42 6.15
CA PHE A 320 -2.22 -13.01 7.54
C PHE A 320 -0.83 -12.76 8.14
N ALA A 321 0.10 -13.73 8.02
CA ALA A 321 1.43 -13.63 8.59
C ALA A 321 2.30 -12.57 7.90
N ALA A 322 2.37 -12.56 6.56
CA ALA A 322 3.26 -11.67 5.81
C ALA A 322 2.87 -10.20 5.91
N LEU A 323 1.56 -9.87 5.91
CA LEU A 323 1.09 -8.49 5.88
C LEU A 323 0.86 -7.90 7.28
N SER A 324 0.91 -8.72 8.36
CA SER A 324 0.87 -8.25 9.75
C SER A 324 2.02 -7.30 10.12
N VAL A 325 3.14 -7.39 9.43
CA VAL A 325 4.40 -6.70 9.75
C VAL A 325 4.39 -5.21 9.42
N GLY A 326 3.61 -4.78 8.42
CA GLY A 326 3.60 -3.37 7.99
C GLY A 326 3.35 -2.38 9.13
N PRO A 327 2.21 -2.49 9.83
CA PRO A 327 1.89 -1.62 10.96
C PRO A 327 2.92 -1.73 12.11
N VAL A 328 3.48 -2.93 12.33
CA VAL A 328 4.47 -3.17 13.40
C VAL A 328 5.77 -2.41 13.14
N ILE A 329 6.28 -2.41 11.90
CA ILE A 329 7.47 -1.63 11.54
C ILE A 329 7.18 -0.14 11.62
N MET A 330 6.01 0.30 11.15
CA MET A 330 5.65 1.73 11.24
C MET A 330 5.58 2.20 12.70
N ALA A 331 5.00 1.40 13.58
CA ALA A 331 4.98 1.71 15.02
C ALA A 331 6.39 1.76 15.61
N LEU A 332 7.24 0.77 15.31
CA LEU A 332 8.64 0.73 15.74
C LEU A 332 9.42 1.99 15.33
N VAL A 333 9.25 2.43 14.07
CA VAL A 333 9.90 3.64 13.54
C VAL A 333 9.42 4.89 14.28
N GLN A 334 8.11 5.00 14.55
CA GLN A 334 7.53 6.14 15.25
C GLN A 334 7.92 6.20 16.74
N GLU A 335 8.01 5.06 17.41
CA GLU A 335 8.44 4.94 18.80
C GLU A 335 9.92 5.31 18.96
N THR A 336 10.75 4.97 17.99
CA THR A 336 12.19 5.28 18.01
C THR A 336 12.49 6.75 17.68
N SER A 337 11.55 7.44 17.03
CA SER A 337 11.72 8.83 16.59
C SER A 337 10.52 9.70 16.99
N PRO A 338 10.27 9.88 18.30
CA PRO A 338 9.05 10.54 18.81
C PRO A 338 8.94 12.01 18.39
N GLU A 339 10.08 12.71 18.22
CA GLU A 339 10.12 14.13 17.83
C GLU A 339 9.92 14.35 16.31
N SER A 340 10.07 13.30 15.50
CA SER A 340 10.04 13.41 14.03
C SER A 340 9.30 12.24 13.35
N ARG A 341 8.19 11.79 13.95
CA ARG A 341 7.44 10.58 13.51
C ARG A 341 7.09 10.58 12.04
N ALA A 342 6.58 11.71 11.50
CA ALA A 342 6.19 11.81 10.10
C ALA A 342 7.40 11.68 9.16
N LEU A 343 8.50 12.36 9.48
CA LEU A 343 9.72 12.30 8.67
C LEU A 343 10.38 10.92 8.76
N ALA A 344 10.43 10.31 9.93
CA ALA A 344 10.96 8.95 10.12
C ALA A 344 10.16 7.91 9.32
N ASN A 345 8.82 7.99 9.33
CA ASN A 345 7.98 7.16 8.46
C ASN A 345 8.23 7.44 6.97
N GLY A 346 8.39 8.70 6.56
CA GLY A 346 8.73 9.05 5.19
C GLY A 346 10.04 8.42 4.73
N VAL A 347 11.07 8.46 5.58
CA VAL A 347 12.38 7.81 5.32
C VAL A 347 12.21 6.29 5.20
N TYR A 348 11.50 5.66 6.14
CA TYR A 348 11.19 4.23 6.08
C TYR A 348 10.46 3.85 4.79
N MET A 349 9.44 4.61 4.41
CA MET A 349 8.67 4.36 3.18
C MET A 349 9.54 4.49 1.94
N ALA A 350 10.39 5.53 1.85
CA ALA A 350 11.29 5.73 0.73
C ALA A 350 12.27 4.56 0.57
N PHE A 351 12.93 4.13 1.66
CA PHE A 351 13.80 2.94 1.63
C PHE A 351 13.03 1.68 1.24
N SER A 352 11.81 1.50 1.77
CA SER A 352 10.96 0.34 1.44
C SER A 352 10.61 0.30 -0.05
N PHE A 353 10.29 1.45 -0.67
CA PHE A 353 10.01 1.51 -2.12
C PHE A 353 11.24 1.19 -2.96
N VAL A 354 12.37 1.80 -2.67
CA VAL A 354 13.62 1.58 -3.44
C VAL A 354 14.06 0.12 -3.35
N ILE A 355 14.11 -0.42 -2.13
CA ILE A 355 14.51 -1.80 -1.88
C ILE A 355 13.54 -2.77 -2.57
N ARG A 356 12.24 -2.57 -2.39
CA ARG A 356 11.22 -3.43 -3.00
C ARG A 356 11.30 -3.40 -4.52
N SER A 357 11.51 -2.22 -5.13
CA SER A 357 11.67 -2.10 -6.57
C SER A 357 12.87 -2.92 -7.08
N GLY A 358 14.02 -2.83 -6.42
CA GLY A 358 15.19 -3.64 -6.76
C GLY A 358 14.92 -5.14 -6.58
N VAL A 359 14.27 -5.52 -5.48
CA VAL A 359 13.96 -6.93 -5.20
C VAL A 359 12.94 -7.51 -6.18
N ILE A 360 11.94 -6.74 -6.63
CA ILE A 360 11.00 -7.20 -7.67
C ILE A 360 11.76 -7.58 -8.93
N VAL A 361 12.70 -6.75 -9.37
CA VAL A 361 13.54 -7.03 -10.55
C VAL A 361 14.41 -8.27 -10.34
N LEU A 362 15.03 -8.41 -9.15
CA LEU A 362 15.83 -9.60 -8.82
C LEU A 362 15.00 -10.88 -8.79
N VAL A 363 13.81 -10.86 -8.20
CA VAL A 363 12.89 -12.02 -8.22
C VAL A 363 12.51 -12.40 -9.66
N GLY A 364 12.24 -11.39 -10.51
CA GLY A 364 12.00 -11.61 -11.94
C GLY A 364 13.20 -12.24 -12.65
N ALA A 365 14.39 -11.70 -12.43
CA ALA A 365 15.62 -12.21 -13.05
C ALA A 365 15.94 -13.66 -12.62
N VAL A 366 15.78 -13.99 -11.35
CA VAL A 366 15.89 -15.39 -10.88
C VAL A 366 14.82 -16.26 -11.52
N GLY A 367 13.59 -15.72 -11.68
CA GLY A 367 12.50 -16.37 -12.38
C GLY A 367 12.80 -16.66 -13.85
N ASP A 368 13.50 -15.75 -14.54
CA ASP A 368 13.91 -15.92 -15.95
C ASP A 368 15.07 -16.91 -16.10
N LEU A 369 16.07 -16.82 -15.21
CA LEU A 369 17.25 -17.70 -15.28
C LEU A 369 16.98 -19.15 -14.87
N PHE A 370 16.06 -19.34 -13.93
CA PHE A 370 15.75 -20.65 -13.37
C PHE A 370 14.24 -20.95 -13.43
N SER A 371 13.47 -20.42 -12.49
CA SER A 371 12.00 -20.44 -12.45
C SER A 371 11.47 -19.58 -11.31
N LEU A 372 10.19 -19.21 -11.33
CA LEU A 372 9.55 -18.54 -10.18
C LEU A 372 9.51 -19.44 -8.94
N ARG A 373 9.45 -20.78 -9.10
CA ARG A 373 9.55 -21.71 -7.97
C ARG A 373 10.89 -21.58 -7.25
N VAL A 374 12.00 -21.47 -7.99
CA VAL A 374 13.33 -21.23 -7.42
C VAL A 374 13.39 -19.86 -6.75
N ALA A 375 12.85 -18.82 -7.39
CA ALA A 375 12.81 -17.48 -6.83
C ALA A 375 12.02 -17.41 -5.50
N PHE A 376 10.88 -18.09 -5.42
CA PHE A 376 10.05 -18.17 -4.19
C PHE A 376 10.77 -18.96 -3.09
N THR A 377 11.41 -20.08 -3.45
CA THR A 377 12.24 -20.88 -2.52
C THR A 377 13.40 -20.05 -1.98
N ALA A 378 14.14 -19.37 -2.86
CA ALA A 378 15.25 -18.50 -2.47
C ALA A 378 14.77 -17.35 -1.56
N GLY A 379 13.64 -16.71 -1.89
CA GLY A 379 13.04 -15.68 -1.05
C GLY A 379 12.68 -16.19 0.35
N ALA A 380 12.14 -17.40 0.46
CA ALA A 380 11.86 -18.04 1.74
C ALA A 380 13.14 -18.30 2.54
N VAL A 381 14.18 -18.86 1.92
CA VAL A 381 15.49 -19.09 2.56
C VAL A 381 16.14 -17.78 3.01
N ILE A 382 16.18 -16.76 2.15
CA ILE A 382 16.72 -15.43 2.47
C ILE A 382 16.00 -14.83 3.67
N THR A 383 14.67 -14.95 3.73
CA THR A 383 13.87 -14.42 4.85
C THR A 383 14.19 -15.15 6.16
N LEU A 384 14.37 -16.48 6.14
CA LEU A 384 14.79 -17.25 7.31
C LEU A 384 16.20 -16.88 7.77
N LEU A 385 17.14 -16.74 6.84
CA LEU A 385 18.51 -16.29 7.14
C LEU A 385 18.55 -14.86 7.72
N GLY A 386 17.53 -14.05 7.45
CA GLY A 386 17.38 -12.72 8.01
C GLY A 386 16.81 -12.67 9.44
N LEU A 387 16.35 -13.79 10.03
CA LEU A 387 15.79 -13.81 11.38
C LEU A 387 16.71 -13.20 12.45
N PRO A 388 18.02 -13.43 12.46
CA PRO A 388 18.91 -12.80 13.44
C PRO A 388 18.92 -11.28 13.41
N LEU A 389 18.60 -10.64 12.27
CA LEU A 389 18.55 -9.19 12.14
C LEU A 389 17.53 -8.55 13.10
N ILE A 390 16.47 -9.29 13.46
CA ILE A 390 15.44 -8.83 14.39
C ILE A 390 16.02 -8.58 15.79
N LEU A 391 17.05 -9.31 16.18
CA LEU A 391 17.70 -9.16 17.50
C LEU A 391 18.39 -7.80 17.66
N PHE A 392 18.78 -7.17 16.56
CA PHE A 392 19.40 -5.84 16.54
C PHE A 392 18.40 -4.70 16.50
N LEU A 393 17.09 -4.96 16.28
CA LEU A 393 16.06 -3.94 16.40
C LEU A 393 15.85 -3.56 17.87
N PRO A 394 15.35 -2.34 18.18
CA PRO A 394 14.99 -1.96 19.55
C PRO A 394 13.88 -2.86 20.11
N SER A 395 13.97 -3.20 21.40
CA SER A 395 12.91 -3.92 22.12
C SER A 395 11.87 -2.91 22.62
N THR A 396 10.95 -2.46 21.77
CA THR A 396 9.86 -1.56 22.14
C THR A 396 8.54 -2.34 22.18
N GLY A 397 7.55 -1.89 22.96
CA GLY A 397 6.20 -2.44 22.93
C GLY A 397 5.82 -3.45 24.02
N SER A 398 6.68 -3.81 24.97
CA SER A 398 6.26 -4.55 26.17
C SER A 398 6.15 -3.56 27.34
N GLY A 399 4.93 -3.27 27.74
CA GLY A 399 4.52 -2.39 28.83
C GLY A 399 5.62 -1.87 29.76
N GLN A 400 5.95 -0.61 29.61
CA GLN A 400 6.37 0.26 30.71
C GLN A 400 5.23 1.17 31.07
#